data_ed57bc7c1f5b0eae872a8f79e165d6d0
#
_entry.id   ed57bc7c1f5b0eae872a8f79e165d6d0
#
_cell.length_a   1.000
_cell.length_b   1.000
_cell.length_c   1.000
_cell.angle_alpha   90.00
_cell.angle_beta   90.00
_cell.angle_gamma   90.00
#
_symmetry.space_group_name_H-M   'P 1'
#
loop_
_entity.id
_entity.type
_entity.pdbx_description
1 polymer ?
#
loop_
_entity_poly.entity_id
_entity_poly.type
_entity_poly.pdbx_seq_one_letter_code
_entity_poly.pdbx_strand_id
1 'polypeptide(L)'
;MKLIGSLTSPYVRKVRIVMAEKKLDYQHELEDVWASDRIIKSNPLGKVPCLVLSGGEAIFDSRVIVEYLDTRSPVSRLIPEGSRERIEVKTWEALADGILDAAILARLEATWGGRSDEQRSQPWIDRQLQKVSASVAAIGTGLAEKPWCLGIHLSLADIAVGCALGYIDFRFPQIDWRGPHPNLARLADKLAARQSFIDTKPPVG
;
A
#
# COMPACT_ATOMS: atom_id res chain seq x y z
N MET A 1 13.23 -2.66 -16.23
CA MET A 1 12.82 -1.73 -15.18
C MET A 1 13.43 -2.16 -13.85
N LYS A 2 13.78 -1.20 -12.99
CA LYS A 2 14.33 -1.48 -11.65
C LYS A 2 13.45 -0.80 -10.60
N LEU A 3 12.93 -1.57 -9.65
CA LEU A 3 12.15 -1.06 -8.51
C LEU A 3 13.07 -0.92 -7.30
N ILE A 4 13.22 0.29 -6.79
CA ILE A 4 13.97 0.58 -5.57
C ILE A 4 12.98 0.63 -4.40
N GLY A 5 13.23 -0.18 -3.35
CA GLY A 5 12.31 -0.23 -2.23
C GLY A 5 12.65 -1.23 -1.14
N SER A 6 12.03 -1.08 0.04
CA SER A 6 12.15 -2.03 1.13
C SER A 6 11.01 -3.05 1.12
N LEU A 7 11.28 -4.27 1.62
CA LEU A 7 10.27 -5.33 1.69
C LEU A 7 9.17 -5.07 2.73
N THR A 8 9.43 -4.18 3.68
CA THR A 8 8.48 -3.83 4.75
C THR A 8 7.58 -2.65 4.39
N SER A 9 7.88 -1.94 3.28
CA SER A 9 7.06 -0.81 2.84
C SER A 9 5.77 -1.30 2.18
N PRO A 10 4.60 -0.87 2.67
CA PRO A 10 3.32 -1.25 2.07
C PRO A 10 3.12 -0.63 0.67
N TYR A 11 3.70 0.52 0.41
CA TYR A 11 3.66 1.17 -0.91
C TYR A 11 4.52 0.42 -1.94
N VAL A 12 5.70 -0.08 -1.52
CA VAL A 12 6.51 -0.98 -2.36
C VAL A 12 5.77 -2.28 -2.62
N ARG A 13 5.10 -2.83 -1.60
CA ARG A 13 4.27 -4.02 -1.74
C ARG A 13 3.16 -3.83 -2.78
N LYS A 14 2.45 -2.69 -2.74
CA LYS A 14 1.42 -2.34 -3.73
C LYS A 14 1.98 -2.41 -5.17
N VAL A 15 3.12 -1.79 -5.41
CA VAL A 15 3.79 -1.81 -6.73
C VAL A 15 4.19 -3.22 -7.13
N ARG A 16 4.78 -4.01 -6.23
CA ARG A 16 5.18 -5.41 -6.50
C ARG A 16 3.99 -6.30 -6.85
N ILE A 17 2.87 -6.15 -6.14
CA ILE A 17 1.63 -6.87 -6.45
C ILE A 17 1.12 -6.48 -7.85
N VAL A 18 1.07 -5.19 -8.16
CA VAL A 18 0.65 -4.72 -9.50
C VAL A 18 1.56 -5.30 -10.59
N MET A 19 2.88 -5.29 -10.41
CA MET A 19 3.81 -5.91 -11.38
C MET A 19 3.51 -7.40 -11.58
N ALA A 20 3.28 -8.15 -10.49
CA ALA A 20 2.95 -9.57 -10.57
C ALA A 20 1.61 -9.81 -11.28
N GLU A 21 0.56 -9.07 -10.97
CA GLU A 21 -0.75 -9.17 -11.63
C GLU A 21 -0.69 -8.80 -13.11
N LYS A 22 0.18 -7.87 -13.48
CA LYS A 22 0.42 -7.43 -14.86
C LYS A 22 1.43 -8.33 -15.60
N LYS A 23 2.04 -9.32 -14.93
CA LYS A 23 3.10 -10.18 -15.47
C LYS A 23 4.28 -9.38 -16.04
N LEU A 24 4.73 -8.37 -15.30
CA LEU A 24 5.83 -7.50 -15.66
C LEU A 24 7.08 -7.89 -14.89
N ASP A 25 8.18 -8.15 -15.62
CA ASP A 25 9.49 -8.43 -15.02
C ASP A 25 10.20 -7.15 -14.60
N TYR A 26 10.87 -7.23 -13.47
CA TYR A 26 11.65 -6.13 -12.91
C TYR A 26 12.81 -6.64 -12.06
N GLN A 27 13.83 -5.82 -11.91
CA GLN A 27 14.89 -6.01 -10.93
C GLN A 27 14.49 -5.29 -9.64
N HIS A 28 14.50 -5.98 -8.50
CA HIS A 28 14.29 -5.34 -7.20
C HIS A 28 15.63 -4.96 -6.58
N GLU A 29 15.83 -3.67 -6.33
CA GLU A 29 16.96 -3.13 -5.57
C GLU A 29 16.49 -2.77 -4.17
N LEU A 30 17.03 -3.46 -3.16
CA LEU A 30 16.69 -3.20 -1.78
C LEU A 30 17.30 -1.87 -1.31
N GLU A 31 16.47 -1.04 -0.69
CA GLU A 31 16.87 0.24 -0.12
C GLU A 31 16.30 0.40 1.29
N ASP A 32 17.17 0.77 2.22
CA ASP A 32 16.78 1.21 3.56
C ASP A 32 16.96 2.73 3.67
N VAL A 33 15.87 3.44 3.51
CA VAL A 33 15.85 4.92 3.56
C VAL A 33 16.17 5.50 4.95
N TRP A 34 16.28 4.66 5.98
CA TRP A 34 16.66 5.09 7.32
C TRP A 34 18.17 4.96 7.56
N ALA A 35 18.85 4.11 6.78
CA ALA A 35 20.29 3.85 6.87
C ALA A 35 21.10 4.49 5.76
N SER A 36 20.46 4.98 4.69
CA SER A 36 21.15 5.41 3.47
C SER A 36 20.37 6.49 2.72
N ASP A 37 21.12 7.44 2.14
CA ASP A 37 20.57 8.51 1.29
C ASP A 37 20.72 8.20 -0.22
N ARG A 38 21.04 6.96 -0.60
CA ARG A 38 21.26 6.59 -2.02
C ARG A 38 20.04 6.83 -2.89
N ILE A 39 18.86 6.64 -2.34
CA ILE A 39 17.57 6.86 -3.02
C ILE A 39 17.42 8.31 -3.51
N ILE A 40 18.02 9.30 -2.84
CA ILE A 40 17.89 10.73 -3.18
C ILE A 40 18.32 11.01 -4.63
N LYS A 41 19.25 10.22 -5.17
CA LYS A 41 19.67 10.34 -6.57
C LYS A 41 18.54 10.06 -7.58
N SER A 42 17.57 9.24 -7.20
CA SER A 42 16.43 8.85 -8.05
C SER A 42 15.12 9.48 -7.58
N ASN A 43 14.97 9.68 -6.27
CA ASN A 43 13.80 10.33 -5.68
C ASN A 43 14.26 11.34 -4.61
N PRO A 44 14.21 12.65 -4.91
CA PRO A 44 14.69 13.69 -4.00
C PRO A 44 13.91 13.78 -2.69
N LEU A 45 12.72 13.13 -2.60
CA LEU A 45 11.95 13.04 -1.37
C LEU A 45 12.53 12.03 -0.36
N GLY A 46 13.57 11.26 -0.71
CA GLY A 46 14.15 10.23 0.16
C GLY A 46 13.17 9.09 0.48
N LYS A 47 12.20 8.80 -0.39
CA LYS A 47 11.13 7.84 -0.15
C LYS A 47 11.11 6.70 -1.16
N VAL A 48 10.66 5.54 -0.72
CA VAL A 48 10.35 4.38 -1.56
C VAL A 48 8.84 4.17 -1.65
N PRO A 49 8.32 3.60 -2.77
CA PRO A 49 9.03 3.06 -3.95
C PRO A 49 9.53 4.14 -4.92
N CYS A 50 10.56 3.78 -5.69
CA CYS A 50 10.97 4.50 -6.88
C CYS A 50 11.20 3.49 -8.01
N LEU A 51 10.61 3.72 -9.17
CA LEU A 51 10.77 2.89 -10.37
C LEU A 51 11.70 3.59 -11.35
N VAL A 52 12.85 2.97 -11.64
CA VAL A 52 13.80 3.46 -12.66
C VAL A 52 13.56 2.69 -13.95
N LEU A 53 13.27 3.41 -15.03
CA LEU A 53 13.06 2.86 -16.35
C LEU A 53 14.38 2.53 -17.06
N SER A 54 14.32 1.86 -18.21
CA SER A 54 15.51 1.47 -18.99
C SER A 54 16.29 2.68 -19.50
N GLY A 55 15.63 3.81 -19.72
CA GLY A 55 16.26 5.07 -20.11
C GLY A 55 16.91 5.86 -18.97
N GLY A 56 16.73 5.41 -17.72
CA GLY A 56 17.24 6.08 -16.53
C GLY A 56 16.25 7.03 -15.86
N GLU A 57 15.07 7.26 -16.45
CA GLU A 57 14.03 8.09 -15.84
C GLU A 57 13.49 7.42 -14.57
N ALA A 58 13.27 8.22 -13.53
CA ALA A 58 12.71 7.78 -12.26
C ALA A 58 11.26 8.21 -12.12
N ILE A 59 10.40 7.28 -11.72
CA ILE A 59 8.97 7.49 -11.45
C ILE A 59 8.70 7.25 -9.95
N PHE A 60 8.02 8.14 -9.30
CA PHE A 60 7.51 8.10 -7.93
C PHE A 60 6.31 9.07 -7.78
N ASP A 61 5.34 8.92 -6.84
CA ASP A 61 5.24 7.87 -5.81
C ASP A 61 4.54 6.60 -6.34
N SER A 62 4.12 5.74 -5.41
CA SER A 62 3.46 4.47 -5.74
C SER A 62 2.22 4.65 -6.63
N ARG A 63 1.46 5.73 -6.46
CA ARG A 63 0.25 6.04 -7.25
C ARG A 63 0.58 6.30 -8.72
N VAL A 64 1.65 7.03 -8.97
CA VAL A 64 2.14 7.30 -10.33
C VAL A 64 2.71 6.02 -10.96
N ILE A 65 3.48 5.26 -10.16
CA ILE A 65 4.09 4.00 -10.63
C ILE A 65 3.01 3.00 -11.04
N VAL A 66 1.99 2.75 -10.22
CA VAL A 66 0.95 1.74 -10.55
C VAL A 66 0.11 2.17 -11.74
N GLU A 67 -0.14 3.46 -11.91
CA GLU A 67 -0.83 4.00 -13.08
C GLU A 67 -0.02 3.77 -14.35
N TYR A 68 1.29 4.07 -14.32
CA TYR A 68 2.20 3.76 -15.42
C TYR A 68 2.21 2.26 -15.74
N LEU A 69 2.38 1.40 -14.73
CA LEU A 69 2.43 -0.05 -14.91
C LEU A 69 1.13 -0.62 -15.52
N ASP A 70 -0.02 -0.07 -15.14
CA ASP A 70 -1.30 -0.52 -15.68
C ASP A 70 -1.42 -0.31 -17.19
N THR A 71 -0.73 0.70 -17.74
CA THR A 71 -0.67 0.95 -19.17
C THR A 71 0.33 0.07 -19.92
N ARG A 72 1.28 -0.60 -19.21
CA ARG A 72 2.40 -1.34 -19.83
C ARG A 72 2.05 -2.75 -20.26
N SER A 73 0.93 -3.29 -19.81
CA SER A 73 0.48 -4.63 -20.16
C SER A 73 -1.03 -4.66 -20.32
N PRO A 74 -1.57 -5.32 -21.35
CA PRO A 74 -3.01 -5.51 -21.50
C PRO A 74 -3.58 -6.52 -20.50
N VAL A 75 -2.70 -7.30 -19.84
CA VAL A 75 -3.09 -8.30 -18.86
C VAL A 75 -3.68 -7.62 -17.64
N SER A 76 -4.85 -8.06 -17.20
CA SER A 76 -5.50 -7.62 -15.96
C SER A 76 -5.53 -6.09 -15.81
N ARG A 77 -6.39 -5.43 -16.59
CA ARG A 77 -6.57 -3.99 -16.40
C ARG A 77 -7.10 -3.71 -15.00
N LEU A 78 -6.29 -3.02 -14.20
CA LEU A 78 -6.58 -2.74 -12.79
C LEU A 78 -7.24 -1.38 -12.58
N ILE A 79 -7.07 -0.46 -13.53
CA ILE A 79 -7.66 0.87 -13.53
C ILE A 79 -8.57 0.98 -14.76
N PRO A 80 -9.89 1.13 -14.58
CA PRO A 80 -10.83 1.28 -15.69
C PRO A 80 -10.51 2.49 -16.59
N GLU A 81 -10.94 2.43 -17.86
CA GLU A 81 -10.82 3.57 -18.80
C GLU A 81 -11.90 4.61 -18.57
N GLY A 82 -13.11 4.17 -18.18
CA GLY A 82 -14.24 5.06 -17.94
C GLY A 82 -13.95 6.06 -16.83
N SER A 83 -14.20 7.33 -17.07
CA SER A 83 -13.81 8.41 -16.16
C SER A 83 -14.42 8.24 -14.75
N ARG A 84 -15.66 7.75 -14.66
CA ARG A 84 -16.36 7.57 -13.40
C ARG A 84 -15.76 6.41 -12.59
N GLU A 85 -15.61 5.25 -13.19
CA GLU A 85 -15.03 4.06 -12.55
C GLU A 85 -13.56 4.29 -12.19
N ARG A 86 -12.83 5.02 -13.04
CA ARG A 86 -11.45 5.42 -12.77
C ARG A 86 -11.35 6.30 -11.51
N ILE A 87 -12.20 7.31 -11.39
CA ILE A 87 -12.24 8.16 -10.19
C ILE A 87 -12.60 7.32 -8.95
N GLU A 88 -13.53 6.39 -9.07
CA GLU A 88 -13.91 5.51 -7.96
C GLU A 88 -12.71 4.66 -7.50
N VAL A 89 -11.99 3.97 -8.41
CA VAL A 89 -10.78 3.22 -8.11
C VAL A 89 -9.73 4.09 -7.43
N LYS A 90 -9.49 5.29 -7.97
CA LYS A 90 -8.48 6.22 -7.42
C LYS A 90 -8.88 6.77 -6.05
N THR A 91 -10.17 6.92 -5.78
CA THR A 91 -10.68 7.32 -4.45
C THR A 91 -10.46 6.19 -3.42
N TRP A 92 -10.72 4.94 -3.80
CA TRP A 92 -10.39 3.78 -2.96
C TRP A 92 -8.89 3.68 -2.67
N GLU A 93 -8.05 3.85 -3.71
CA GLU A 93 -6.59 3.88 -3.54
C GLU A 93 -6.18 4.99 -2.58
N ALA A 94 -6.72 6.21 -2.73
CA ALA A 94 -6.38 7.33 -1.88
C ALA A 94 -6.79 7.09 -0.41
N LEU A 95 -7.96 6.45 -0.18
CA LEU A 95 -8.41 6.09 1.17
C LEU A 95 -7.50 5.04 1.80
N ALA A 96 -7.11 4.01 1.06
CA ALA A 96 -6.19 2.97 1.52
C ALA A 96 -4.78 3.53 1.80
N ASP A 97 -4.26 4.39 0.91
CA ASP A 97 -2.97 5.08 1.13
C ASP A 97 -3.06 6.02 2.35
N GLY A 98 -4.20 6.66 2.59
CA GLY A 98 -4.44 7.48 3.78
C GLY A 98 -4.40 6.66 5.10
N ILE A 99 -4.86 5.41 5.08
CA ILE A 99 -4.67 4.48 6.21
C ILE A 99 -3.18 4.24 6.44
N LEU A 100 -2.42 3.96 5.37
CA LEU A 100 -0.99 3.72 5.45
C LEU A 100 -0.22 4.94 5.96
N ASP A 101 -0.55 6.13 5.45
CA ASP A 101 0.05 7.38 5.90
C ASP A 101 -0.16 7.58 7.41
N ALA A 102 -1.39 7.41 7.88
CA ALA A 102 -1.71 7.54 9.29
C ALA A 102 -1.01 6.47 10.16
N ALA A 103 -1.03 5.22 9.71
CA ALA A 103 -0.38 4.11 10.42
C ALA A 103 1.14 4.29 10.52
N ILE A 104 1.79 4.74 9.43
CA ILE A 104 3.23 5.01 9.41
C ILE A 104 3.56 6.18 10.34
N LEU A 105 2.78 7.25 10.35
CA LEU A 105 2.99 8.38 11.26
C LEU A 105 2.85 7.96 12.72
N ALA A 106 1.82 7.16 13.07
CA ALA A 106 1.66 6.62 14.42
C ALA A 106 2.86 5.75 14.84
N ARG A 107 3.31 4.86 13.94
CA ARG A 107 4.45 4.00 14.19
C ARG A 107 5.74 4.79 14.37
N LEU A 108 6.03 5.74 13.50
CA LEU A 108 7.25 6.55 13.59
C LEU A 108 7.27 7.38 14.87
N GLU A 109 6.14 7.98 15.25
CA GLU A 109 6.04 8.71 16.52
C GLU A 109 6.34 7.81 17.73
N ALA A 110 5.86 6.55 17.68
CA ALA A 110 6.06 5.60 18.77
C ALA A 110 7.46 4.96 18.81
N THR A 111 8.16 4.83 17.66
CA THR A 111 9.33 3.95 17.58
C THR A 111 10.59 4.60 17.02
N TRP A 112 10.53 5.85 16.53
CA TRP A 112 11.71 6.49 15.95
C TRP A 112 12.77 6.77 17.02
N GLY A 113 13.98 6.22 16.83
CA GLY A 113 15.06 6.31 17.79
C GLY A 113 15.67 7.71 17.96
N GLY A 114 15.29 8.69 17.13
CA GLY A 114 15.69 10.10 17.26
C GLY A 114 14.90 10.87 18.33
N ARG A 115 13.98 10.21 19.06
CA ARG A 115 13.17 10.82 20.15
C ARG A 115 13.24 10.01 21.43
N SER A 116 13.35 10.71 22.57
CA SER A 116 13.14 10.10 23.89
C SER A 116 11.64 9.84 24.14
N ASP A 117 11.31 9.05 25.15
CA ASP A 117 9.91 8.75 25.49
C ASP A 117 9.11 10.01 25.85
N GLU A 118 9.76 11.00 26.51
CA GLU A 118 9.13 12.27 26.90
C GLU A 118 8.85 13.17 25.67
N GLN A 119 9.53 12.94 24.56
CA GLN A 119 9.33 13.70 23.31
C GLN A 119 8.23 13.10 22.43
N ARG A 120 7.71 11.92 22.76
CA ARG A 120 6.65 11.25 22.02
C ARG A 120 5.28 11.78 22.39
N SER A 121 4.43 12.01 21.41
CA SER A 121 3.08 12.53 21.62
C SER A 121 2.04 11.42 21.52
N GLN A 122 1.59 10.89 22.66
CA GLN A 122 0.50 9.91 22.67
C GLN A 122 -0.79 10.46 22.03
N PRO A 123 -1.22 11.72 22.28
CA PRO A 123 -2.39 12.28 21.61
C PRO A 123 -2.26 12.33 20.10
N TRP A 124 -1.04 12.51 19.55
CA TRP A 124 -0.80 12.45 18.12
C TRP A 124 -0.94 11.03 17.58
N ILE A 125 -0.38 10.04 18.27
CA ILE A 125 -0.51 8.62 17.92
C ILE A 125 -1.99 8.24 17.90
N ASP A 126 -2.74 8.57 18.95
CA ASP A 126 -4.17 8.27 19.07
C ASP A 126 -4.97 8.90 17.93
N ARG A 127 -4.65 10.15 17.57
CA ARG A 127 -5.29 10.83 16.43
C ARG A 127 -5.03 10.11 15.10
N GLN A 128 -3.80 9.60 14.88
CA GLN A 128 -3.52 8.85 13.67
C GLN A 128 -4.26 7.50 13.66
N LEU A 129 -4.28 6.79 14.78
CA LEU A 129 -5.00 5.50 14.90
C LEU A 129 -6.51 5.67 14.77
N GLN A 130 -7.09 6.79 15.21
CA GLN A 130 -8.50 7.13 14.95
C GLN A 130 -8.78 7.25 13.44
N LYS A 131 -7.88 7.88 12.66
CA LYS A 131 -8.01 7.93 11.20
C LYS A 131 -7.97 6.53 10.59
N VAL A 132 -7.06 5.66 11.06
CA VAL A 132 -6.99 4.27 10.62
C VAL A 132 -8.33 3.58 10.84
N SER A 133 -8.86 3.62 12.05
CA SER A 133 -10.13 2.96 12.42
C SER A 133 -11.32 3.50 11.61
N ALA A 134 -11.45 4.82 11.51
CA ALA A 134 -12.52 5.46 10.74
C ALA A 134 -12.46 5.10 9.24
N SER A 135 -11.25 5.06 8.67
CA SER A 135 -11.05 4.72 7.26
C SER A 135 -11.32 3.24 7.00
N VAL A 136 -10.92 2.34 7.90
CA VAL A 136 -11.26 0.90 7.81
C VAL A 136 -12.78 0.72 7.84
N ALA A 137 -13.49 1.40 8.75
CA ALA A 137 -14.95 1.37 8.81
C ALA A 137 -15.61 1.88 7.51
N ALA A 138 -15.06 2.97 6.93
CA ALA A 138 -15.54 3.51 5.66
C ALA A 138 -15.33 2.51 4.51
N ILE A 139 -14.16 1.83 4.45
CA ILE A 139 -13.88 0.77 3.48
C ILE A 139 -14.88 -0.39 3.66
N GLY A 140 -15.14 -0.82 4.91
CA GLY A 140 -16.11 -1.87 5.20
C GLY A 140 -17.52 -1.53 4.72
N THR A 141 -17.96 -0.31 4.99
CA THR A 141 -19.27 0.21 4.51
C THR A 141 -19.31 0.27 2.97
N GLY A 142 -18.26 0.78 2.34
CA GLY A 142 -18.19 0.90 0.88
C GLY A 142 -18.11 -0.45 0.16
N LEU A 143 -17.42 -1.44 0.74
CA LEU A 143 -17.37 -2.80 0.21
C LEU A 143 -18.75 -3.47 0.30
N ALA A 144 -19.46 -3.29 1.41
CA ALA A 144 -20.75 -3.96 1.67
C ALA A 144 -20.63 -5.49 1.42
N GLU A 145 -21.54 -6.07 0.63
CA GLU A 145 -21.51 -7.51 0.26
C GLU A 145 -20.88 -7.77 -1.12
N LYS A 146 -20.21 -6.77 -1.71
CA LYS A 146 -19.54 -6.93 -2.99
C LYS A 146 -18.33 -7.89 -2.87
N PRO A 147 -18.06 -8.74 -3.87
CA PRO A 147 -16.91 -9.65 -3.87
C PRO A 147 -15.56 -8.93 -4.06
N TRP A 148 -15.56 -7.70 -4.60
CA TRP A 148 -14.43 -6.80 -4.79
C TRP A 148 -14.87 -5.36 -4.59
N CYS A 149 -13.96 -4.45 -4.36
CA CYS A 149 -14.26 -3.04 -4.06
C CYS A 149 -15.17 -2.38 -5.12
N LEU A 150 -14.93 -2.68 -6.40
CA LEU A 150 -15.72 -2.15 -7.52
C LEU A 150 -16.72 -3.16 -8.12
N GLY A 151 -17.12 -4.18 -7.42
CA GLY A 151 -18.12 -5.15 -7.89
C GLY A 151 -17.55 -6.54 -8.15
N ILE A 152 -17.41 -6.96 -9.42
CA ILE A 152 -17.14 -8.38 -9.74
C ILE A 152 -15.71 -8.72 -10.15
N HIS A 153 -14.87 -7.72 -10.38
CA HIS A 153 -13.49 -7.90 -10.84
C HIS A 153 -12.48 -7.27 -9.88
N LEU A 154 -11.31 -7.93 -9.75
CA LEU A 154 -10.16 -7.37 -9.06
C LEU A 154 -9.73 -6.06 -9.73
N SER A 155 -9.47 -5.05 -8.92
CA SER A 155 -8.99 -3.75 -9.36
C SER A 155 -7.82 -3.26 -8.49
N LEU A 156 -7.24 -2.12 -8.83
CA LEU A 156 -6.24 -1.45 -8.00
C LEU A 156 -6.79 -1.09 -6.60
N ALA A 157 -8.10 -0.84 -6.48
CA ALA A 157 -8.75 -0.58 -5.19
C ALA A 157 -8.56 -1.75 -4.22
N ASP A 158 -8.77 -2.98 -4.68
CA ASP A 158 -8.61 -4.19 -3.87
C ASP A 158 -7.17 -4.40 -3.44
N ILE A 159 -6.23 -4.16 -4.36
CA ILE A 159 -4.78 -4.27 -4.09
C ILE A 159 -4.37 -3.26 -3.03
N ALA A 160 -4.80 -2.01 -3.16
CA ALA A 160 -4.48 -0.95 -2.20
C ALA A 160 -5.07 -1.25 -0.82
N VAL A 161 -6.36 -1.65 -0.75
CA VAL A 161 -7.02 -2.07 0.49
C VAL A 161 -6.29 -3.27 1.11
N GLY A 162 -5.96 -4.29 0.33
CA GLY A 162 -5.22 -5.46 0.82
C GLY A 162 -3.84 -5.11 1.38
N CYS A 163 -3.13 -4.16 0.76
CA CYS A 163 -1.86 -3.65 1.30
C CYS A 163 -2.06 -2.89 2.61
N ALA A 164 -3.11 -2.08 2.73
CA ALA A 164 -3.41 -1.33 3.95
C ALA A 164 -3.76 -2.26 5.11
N LEU A 165 -4.70 -3.19 4.91
CA LEU A 165 -5.10 -4.16 5.93
C LEU A 165 -3.91 -5.05 6.35
N GLY A 166 -3.14 -5.55 5.37
CA GLY A 166 -1.94 -6.35 5.64
C GLY A 166 -0.84 -5.57 6.38
N TYR A 167 -0.75 -4.26 6.22
CA TYR A 167 0.17 -3.44 7.00
C TYR A 167 -0.30 -3.25 8.43
N ILE A 168 -1.62 -3.11 8.66
CA ILE A 168 -2.19 -3.09 10.02
C ILE A 168 -1.88 -4.42 10.71
N ASP A 169 -2.16 -5.56 10.09
CA ASP A 169 -1.84 -6.88 10.64
C ASP A 169 -0.35 -7.03 10.98
N PHE A 170 0.54 -6.46 10.15
CA PHE A 170 1.99 -6.57 10.32
C PHE A 170 2.55 -5.67 11.43
N ARG A 171 2.03 -4.46 11.59
CA ARG A 171 2.61 -3.44 12.49
C ARG A 171 1.77 -3.12 13.72
N PHE A 172 0.49 -3.45 13.68
CA PHE A 172 -0.49 -3.14 14.71
C PHE A 172 -1.37 -4.37 15.01
N PRO A 173 -0.75 -5.54 15.37
CA PRO A 173 -1.51 -6.77 15.59
C PRO A 173 -2.52 -6.65 16.73
N GLN A 174 -2.40 -5.63 17.59
CA GLN A 174 -3.36 -5.33 18.64
C GLN A 174 -4.66 -4.68 18.14
N ILE A 175 -4.72 -4.22 16.89
CA ILE A 175 -5.92 -3.63 16.32
C ILE A 175 -6.78 -4.73 15.72
N ASP A 176 -7.87 -5.09 16.41
CA ASP A 176 -8.88 -5.98 15.85
C ASP A 176 -9.79 -5.20 14.88
N TRP A 177 -9.40 -5.22 13.60
CA TRP A 177 -10.25 -4.72 12.54
C TRP A 177 -11.13 -5.80 11.91
N ARG A 178 -10.80 -7.10 12.11
CA ARG A 178 -11.50 -8.23 11.48
C ARG A 178 -12.85 -8.50 12.12
N GLY A 179 -12.92 -8.49 13.45
CA GLY A 179 -14.15 -8.73 14.21
C GLY A 179 -15.28 -7.79 13.80
N PRO A 180 -15.08 -6.45 13.86
CA PRO A 180 -16.11 -5.49 13.44
C PRO A 180 -16.44 -5.47 11.94
N HIS A 181 -15.52 -5.98 11.08
CA HIS A 181 -15.66 -5.91 9.62
C HIS A 181 -15.47 -7.27 8.93
N PRO A 182 -16.40 -8.24 9.12
CA PRO A 182 -16.24 -9.61 8.56
C PRO A 182 -16.22 -9.64 7.03
N ASN A 183 -16.82 -8.68 6.36
CA ASN A 183 -16.73 -8.53 4.91
C ASN A 183 -15.30 -8.17 4.45
N LEU A 184 -14.61 -7.29 5.18
CA LEU A 184 -13.20 -6.98 4.91
C LEU A 184 -12.30 -8.18 5.23
N ALA A 185 -12.59 -8.94 6.29
CA ALA A 185 -11.86 -10.17 6.60
C ALA A 185 -11.93 -11.16 5.43
N ARG A 186 -13.13 -11.39 4.87
CA ARG A 186 -13.32 -12.23 3.67
C ARG A 186 -12.52 -11.71 2.46
N LEU A 187 -12.52 -10.39 2.22
CA LEU A 187 -11.74 -9.79 1.14
C LEU A 187 -10.23 -9.98 1.37
N ALA A 188 -9.75 -9.71 2.57
CA ALA A 188 -8.34 -9.88 2.93
C ALA A 188 -7.86 -11.32 2.77
N ASP A 189 -8.66 -12.31 3.23
CA ASP A 189 -8.33 -13.73 3.09
C ASP A 189 -8.30 -14.15 1.62
N LYS A 190 -9.26 -13.68 0.81
CA LYS A 190 -9.29 -13.91 -0.63
C LYS A 190 -8.07 -13.31 -1.35
N LEU A 191 -7.63 -12.11 -0.94
CA LEU A 191 -6.43 -11.48 -1.47
C LEU A 191 -5.17 -12.22 -1.01
N ALA A 192 -5.10 -12.63 0.26
CA ALA A 192 -3.95 -13.36 0.82
C ALA A 192 -3.70 -14.70 0.14
N ALA A 193 -4.73 -15.32 -0.46
CA ALA A 193 -4.62 -16.56 -1.23
C ALA A 193 -4.07 -16.35 -2.66
N ARG A 194 -3.94 -15.12 -3.15
CA ARG A 194 -3.38 -14.83 -4.48
C ARG A 194 -1.87 -14.94 -4.46
N GLN A 195 -1.29 -15.51 -5.52
CA GLN A 195 0.17 -15.67 -5.62
C GLN A 195 0.91 -14.35 -5.48
N SER A 196 0.41 -13.27 -6.07
CA SER A 196 0.98 -11.92 -5.98
C SER A 196 1.10 -11.40 -4.54
N PHE A 197 0.14 -11.75 -3.67
CA PHE A 197 0.14 -11.38 -2.26
C PHE A 197 1.05 -12.30 -1.42
N ILE A 198 1.12 -13.58 -1.77
CA ILE A 198 2.00 -14.57 -1.12
C ILE A 198 3.46 -14.18 -1.36
N ASP A 199 3.85 -13.93 -2.61
CA ASP A 199 5.23 -13.62 -3.01
C ASP A 199 5.72 -12.26 -2.52
N THR A 200 4.80 -11.40 -2.11
CA THR A 200 5.12 -10.04 -1.65
C THR A 200 4.93 -9.83 -0.16
N LYS A 201 4.60 -10.90 0.58
CA LYS A 201 4.43 -10.82 2.04
C LYS A 201 5.67 -10.21 2.69
N PRO A 202 5.51 -9.23 3.61
CA PRO A 202 6.65 -8.69 4.32
C PRO A 202 7.35 -9.80 5.13
N PRO A 203 8.68 -9.72 5.30
CA PRO A 203 9.41 -10.68 6.12
C PRO A 203 8.89 -10.63 7.56
N VAL A 204 8.90 -11.79 8.22
CA VAL A 204 8.61 -11.88 9.66
C VAL A 204 9.74 -11.13 10.37
N GLY A 205 9.40 -10.10 11.14
CA GLY A 205 10.34 -9.29 11.91
C GLY A 205 10.75 -9.93 13.20
#